data_a3cd176ebd6b36772e29e28a3a3f0f48
#
_entry.id   a3cd176ebd6b36772e29e28a3a3f0f48
#
_cell.length_a   1.000
_cell.length_b   1.000
_cell.length_c   1.000
_cell.angle_alpha   90.00
_cell.angle_beta   90.00
_cell.angle_gamma   90.00
#
_symmetry.space_group_name_H-M   'P 1'
#
loop_
_entity.id
_entity.type
_entity.pdbx_description
1 polymer ?
#
loop_
_entity_poly.entity_id
_entity_poly.type
_entity_poly.pdbx_seq_one_letter_code
_entity_poly.pdbx_strand_id
1 'polypeptide(L)'
;MIITICDKNESTRAMLYNTISDFIESSNRNLTIIPYQNAKSLFFDIETDLECNLIFMDVDKNFADVETLRKIGYSGKVVITSTTAEYALEGYESGVSGYLLKPYNKEKVAKTLRRTIDNDD
;
A
#
# COMPACT_ATOMS: atom_id res chain seq x y z
N MET A 1 2.87 7.55 12.32
CA MET A 1 3.04 6.81 11.05
C MET A 1 1.78 6.92 10.21
N ILE A 2 1.93 7.13 8.93
CA ILE A 2 0.82 7.23 7.99
C ILE A 2 0.90 6.09 6.97
N ILE A 3 -0.23 5.38 6.79
CA ILE A 3 -0.39 4.34 5.79
C ILE A 3 -1.43 4.82 4.79
N THR A 4 -1.14 4.73 3.51
CA THR A 4 -2.12 5.06 2.48
C THR A 4 -2.56 3.80 1.74
N ILE A 5 -3.80 3.83 1.24
CA ILE A 5 -4.38 2.75 0.45
C ILE A 5 -4.87 3.38 -0.85
N CYS A 6 -4.38 2.89 -1.98
CA CYS A 6 -4.82 3.38 -3.28
C CYS A 6 -5.45 2.24 -4.07
N ASP A 7 -6.77 2.26 -4.21
CA ASP A 7 -7.53 1.23 -4.92
C ASP A 7 -8.84 1.84 -5.43
N LYS A 8 -9.14 1.65 -6.70
CA LYS A 8 -10.38 2.14 -7.32
C LYS A 8 -11.60 1.41 -6.79
N ASN A 9 -11.46 0.15 -6.44
CA ASN A 9 -12.58 -0.67 -6.01
C ASN A 9 -12.95 -0.33 -4.57
N GLU A 10 -14.16 0.18 -4.38
CA GLU A 10 -14.64 0.62 -3.08
C GLU A 10 -14.67 -0.51 -2.04
N SER A 11 -15.16 -1.69 -2.44
CA SER A 11 -15.25 -2.84 -1.53
C SER A 11 -13.88 -3.32 -1.08
N THR A 12 -12.93 -3.43 -2.01
CA THR A 12 -11.57 -3.85 -1.70
C THR A 12 -10.88 -2.82 -0.83
N ARG A 13 -11.04 -1.54 -1.18
CA ARG A 13 -10.47 -0.44 -0.40
C ARG A 13 -11.00 -0.42 1.04
N ALA A 14 -12.31 -0.59 1.19
CA ALA A 14 -12.94 -0.61 2.51
C ALA A 14 -12.50 -1.82 3.34
N MET A 15 -12.41 -2.98 2.71
CA MET A 15 -11.97 -4.20 3.40
C MET A 15 -10.53 -4.04 3.90
N LEU A 16 -9.66 -3.52 3.07
CA LEU A 16 -8.27 -3.31 3.44
C LEU A 16 -8.16 -2.26 4.56
N TYR A 17 -8.93 -1.17 4.45
CA TYR A 17 -8.97 -0.15 5.50
C TYR A 17 -9.37 -0.75 6.84
N ASN A 18 -10.46 -1.53 6.85
CA ASN A 18 -10.96 -2.13 8.08
C ASN A 18 -9.99 -3.14 8.67
N THR A 19 -9.34 -3.94 7.83
CA THR A 19 -8.36 -4.92 8.27
C THR A 19 -7.15 -4.25 8.90
N ILE A 20 -6.65 -3.19 8.28
CA ILE A 20 -5.52 -2.43 8.83
C ILE A 20 -5.92 -1.75 10.14
N SER A 21 -7.13 -1.19 10.19
CA SER A 21 -7.65 -0.54 11.39
C SER A 21 -7.73 -1.52 12.57
N ASP A 22 -8.23 -2.74 12.32
CA ASP A 22 -8.28 -3.79 13.35
C ASP A 22 -6.87 -4.17 13.83
N PHE A 23 -5.93 -4.26 12.92
CA PHE A 23 -4.54 -4.54 13.26
C PHE A 23 -3.95 -3.46 14.16
N ILE A 24 -4.22 -2.20 13.84
CA ILE A 24 -3.74 -1.05 14.62
C ILE A 24 -4.29 -1.12 16.04
N GLU A 25 -5.59 -1.37 16.19
CA GLU A 25 -6.23 -1.46 17.51
C GLU A 25 -5.63 -2.58 18.34
N SER A 26 -5.44 -3.77 17.74
CA SER A 26 -4.93 -4.92 18.48
C SER A 26 -3.45 -4.80 18.84
N SER A 27 -2.69 -4.01 18.09
CA SER A 27 -1.25 -3.84 18.32
C SER A 27 -0.90 -2.61 19.14
N ASN A 28 -1.89 -1.80 19.49
CA ASN A 28 -1.73 -0.56 20.26
C ASN A 28 -0.75 0.41 19.60
N ARG A 29 -0.78 0.51 18.27
CA ARG A 29 0.09 1.39 17.50
C ARG A 29 -0.63 2.68 17.16
N ASN A 30 0.13 3.75 17.03
CA ASN A 30 -0.41 5.05 16.64
C ASN A 30 -0.20 5.23 15.14
N LEU A 31 -1.21 4.85 14.37
CA LEU A 31 -1.18 4.89 12.90
C LEU A 31 -2.42 5.61 12.36
N THR A 32 -2.22 6.34 11.27
CA THR A 32 -3.29 7.00 10.53
C THR A 32 -3.38 6.36 9.15
N ILE A 33 -4.61 6.06 8.71
CA ILE A 33 -4.86 5.45 7.41
C ILE A 33 -5.54 6.49 6.53
N ILE A 34 -5.00 6.71 5.33
CA ILE A 34 -5.61 7.64 4.35
C ILE A 34 -5.92 6.85 3.09
N PRO A 35 -7.22 6.64 2.77
CA PRO A 35 -7.59 5.93 1.54
C PRO A 35 -7.65 6.87 0.35
N TYR A 36 -7.29 6.36 -0.82
CA TYR A 36 -7.37 7.07 -2.10
C TYR A 36 -8.11 6.23 -3.11
N GLN A 37 -8.99 6.86 -3.85
CA GLN A 37 -9.76 6.23 -4.91
C GLN A 37 -8.98 6.16 -6.22
N ASN A 38 -8.02 7.06 -6.40
CA ASN A 38 -7.20 7.10 -7.60
C ASN A 38 -5.78 7.56 -7.29
N ALA A 39 -4.86 7.18 -8.17
CA ALA A 39 -3.44 7.46 -7.97
C ALA A 39 -3.09 8.93 -8.12
N LYS A 40 -3.82 9.67 -8.95
CA LYS A 40 -3.54 11.10 -9.16
C LYS A 40 -3.65 11.91 -7.88
N SER A 41 -4.69 11.64 -7.09
CA SER A 41 -4.87 12.35 -5.82
C SER A 41 -3.74 12.02 -4.84
N LEU A 42 -3.32 10.75 -4.80
CA LEU A 42 -2.21 10.34 -3.97
C LEU A 42 -0.92 11.04 -4.40
N PHE A 43 -0.63 11.04 -5.71
CA PHE A 43 0.58 11.68 -6.24
C PHE A 43 0.61 13.17 -5.93
N PHE A 44 -0.54 13.84 -6.09
CA PHE A 44 -0.64 15.25 -5.77
C PHE A 44 -0.31 15.51 -4.30
N ASP A 45 -0.86 14.71 -3.41
CA ASP A 45 -0.63 14.89 -1.98
C ASP A 45 0.83 14.61 -1.60
N ILE A 46 1.47 13.61 -2.22
CA ILE A 46 2.89 13.33 -1.98
C ILE A 46 3.75 14.50 -2.46
N GLU A 47 3.44 15.05 -3.62
CA GLU A 47 4.20 16.18 -4.17
C GLU A 47 3.98 17.48 -3.39
N THR A 48 2.86 17.57 -2.67
CA THR A 48 2.53 18.77 -1.89
C THR A 48 2.68 18.56 -0.38
N ASP A 49 3.54 17.63 0.03
CA ASP A 49 3.98 17.52 1.41
C ASP A 49 3.39 16.39 2.26
N LEU A 50 2.69 15.45 1.67
CA LEU A 50 2.26 14.28 2.42
C LEU A 50 3.46 13.38 2.68
N GLU A 51 3.75 13.12 3.95
CA GLU A 51 4.77 12.16 4.34
C GLU A 51 4.07 10.88 4.79
N CYS A 52 4.14 9.84 3.97
CA CYS A 52 3.58 8.55 4.36
C CYS A 52 4.67 7.48 4.38
N ASN A 53 4.46 6.48 5.21
CA ASN A 53 5.47 5.46 5.50
C ASN A 53 5.27 4.19 4.69
N LEU A 54 4.02 3.92 4.31
CA LEU A 54 3.67 2.70 3.61
C LEU A 54 2.48 2.99 2.70
N ILE A 55 2.56 2.53 1.45
CA ILE A 55 1.49 2.63 0.48
C ILE A 55 1.09 1.24 0.01
N PHE A 56 -0.22 0.92 0.12
CA PHE A 56 -0.80 -0.24 -0.54
C PHE A 56 -1.31 0.24 -1.89
N MET A 57 -0.68 -0.18 -2.97
CA MET A 57 -0.97 0.29 -4.32
C MET A 57 -1.54 -0.82 -5.19
N ASP A 58 -2.78 -0.65 -5.63
CA ASP A 58 -3.40 -1.57 -6.58
C ASP A 58 -2.83 -1.35 -7.98
N VAL A 59 -2.39 -2.43 -8.63
CA VAL A 59 -1.76 -2.36 -9.95
C VAL A 59 -2.42 -3.27 -10.98
N ASP A 60 -3.69 -3.62 -10.78
CA ASP A 60 -4.37 -4.56 -11.67
C ASP A 60 -4.35 -4.13 -13.14
N LYS A 61 -4.27 -2.84 -13.42
CA LYS A 61 -4.27 -2.33 -14.78
C LYS A 61 -3.07 -1.46 -15.13
N ASN A 62 -2.28 -1.06 -14.14
CA ASN A 62 -1.27 -0.07 -14.42
C ASN A 62 -0.10 -0.09 -13.43
N PHE A 63 0.88 -0.90 -13.73
CA PHE A 63 2.11 -0.93 -12.94
C PHE A 63 2.86 0.41 -13.00
N ALA A 64 2.60 1.23 -14.03
CA ALA A 64 3.25 2.53 -14.15
C ALA A 64 3.01 3.44 -12.94
N ASP A 65 1.94 3.21 -12.17
CA ASP A 65 1.71 3.98 -10.96
C ASP A 65 2.80 3.77 -9.91
N VAL A 66 3.35 2.55 -9.81
CA VAL A 66 4.48 2.29 -8.92
C VAL A 66 5.73 3.02 -9.39
N GLU A 67 5.97 2.99 -10.70
CA GLU A 67 7.10 3.71 -11.28
C GLU A 67 6.98 5.22 -11.04
N THR A 68 5.76 5.76 -11.18
CA THR A 68 5.50 7.17 -10.95
C THR A 68 5.79 7.56 -9.50
N LEU A 69 5.42 6.73 -8.54
CA LEU A 69 5.75 6.98 -7.13
C LEU A 69 7.24 7.22 -6.94
N ARG A 70 8.07 6.39 -7.55
CA ARG A 70 9.52 6.53 -7.42
C ARG A 70 10.03 7.79 -8.13
N LYS A 71 9.46 8.11 -9.30
CA LYS A 71 9.86 9.30 -10.05
C LYS A 71 9.55 10.60 -9.32
N ILE A 72 8.44 10.66 -8.59
CA ILE A 72 8.10 11.87 -7.84
C ILE A 72 8.82 11.96 -6.49
N GLY A 73 9.69 10.99 -6.21
CA GLY A 73 10.55 11.05 -5.04
C GLY A 73 10.06 10.28 -3.82
N TYR A 74 9.01 9.49 -3.94
CA TYR A 74 8.56 8.69 -2.80
C TYR A 74 9.56 7.58 -2.53
N SER A 75 10.17 7.59 -1.36
CA SER A 75 11.18 6.60 -0.96
C SER A 75 10.69 5.64 0.13
N GLY A 76 9.43 5.75 0.52
CA GLY A 76 8.85 4.87 1.53
C GLY A 76 8.55 3.47 1.01
N LYS A 77 7.91 2.67 1.86
CA LYS A 77 7.58 1.30 1.53
C LYS A 77 6.33 1.22 0.66
N VAL A 78 6.31 0.26 -0.25
CA VAL A 78 5.16 0.00 -1.12
C VAL A 78 4.82 -1.48 -1.06
N VAL A 79 3.54 -1.78 -0.87
CA VAL A 79 2.99 -3.12 -1.02
C VAL A 79 2.05 -3.10 -2.21
N ILE A 80 2.32 -3.94 -3.20
CA ILE A 80 1.45 -4.05 -4.37
C ILE A 80 0.28 -4.97 -4.05
N THR A 81 -0.93 -4.58 -4.49
CA THR A 81 -2.10 -5.47 -4.48
C THR A 81 -2.52 -5.71 -5.92
N SER A 82 -2.85 -6.94 -6.28
CA SER A 82 -3.20 -7.30 -7.65
C SER A 82 -3.95 -8.62 -7.73
N THR A 83 -4.72 -8.81 -8.81
CA THR A 83 -5.36 -10.09 -9.09
C THR A 83 -4.42 -11.06 -9.79
N THR A 84 -3.22 -10.62 -10.16
CA THR A 84 -2.23 -11.44 -10.88
C THR A 84 -0.85 -11.28 -10.26
N ALA A 85 -0.02 -12.31 -10.40
CA ALA A 85 1.38 -12.27 -9.96
C ALA A 85 2.33 -11.74 -11.05
N GLU A 86 1.83 -11.35 -12.21
CA GLU A 86 2.69 -11.00 -13.36
C GLU A 86 3.58 -9.78 -13.13
N TYR A 87 3.22 -8.91 -12.18
CA TYR A 87 4.02 -7.74 -11.88
C TYR A 87 5.04 -7.95 -10.76
N ALA A 88 5.16 -9.17 -10.24
CA ALA A 88 5.98 -9.42 -9.05
C ALA A 88 7.45 -9.11 -9.29
N LEU A 89 8.01 -9.54 -10.41
CA LEU A 89 9.41 -9.29 -10.71
C LEU A 89 9.69 -7.80 -10.88
N GLU A 90 8.87 -7.13 -11.69
CA GLU A 90 9.01 -5.68 -11.89
C GLU A 90 8.85 -4.92 -10.57
N GLY A 91 7.94 -5.37 -9.73
CA GLY A 91 7.71 -4.77 -8.41
C GLY A 91 8.95 -4.83 -7.54
N TYR A 92 9.55 -6.00 -7.43
CA TYR A 92 10.76 -6.16 -6.61
C TYR A 92 11.94 -5.38 -7.19
N GLU A 93 12.03 -5.28 -8.51
CA GLU A 93 13.05 -4.44 -9.14
C GLU A 93 12.83 -2.96 -8.85
N SER A 94 11.59 -2.55 -8.62
CA SER A 94 11.24 -1.18 -8.22
C SER A 94 11.31 -0.97 -6.72
N GLY A 95 11.76 -1.97 -5.96
CA GLY A 95 11.98 -1.85 -4.53
C GLY A 95 10.73 -1.95 -3.68
N VAL A 96 9.70 -2.69 -4.14
CA VAL A 96 8.51 -2.87 -3.31
C VAL A 96 8.81 -3.84 -2.15
N SER A 97 8.10 -3.65 -1.05
CA SER A 97 8.31 -4.41 0.18
C SER A 97 7.41 -5.62 0.29
N GLY A 98 6.38 -5.73 -0.54
CA GLY A 98 5.46 -6.85 -0.49
C GLY A 98 4.50 -6.88 -1.65
N TYR A 99 3.79 -8.01 -1.77
CA TYR A 99 2.86 -8.27 -2.85
C TYR A 99 1.69 -9.08 -2.29
N LEU A 100 0.48 -8.58 -2.46
CA LEU A 100 -0.74 -9.25 -2.01
C LEU A 100 -1.61 -9.62 -3.20
N LEU A 101 -1.80 -10.91 -3.41
CA LEU A 101 -2.70 -11.39 -4.46
C LEU A 101 -4.15 -11.33 -3.98
N LYS A 102 -5.01 -10.75 -4.78
CA LYS A 102 -6.46 -10.75 -4.53
C LYS A 102 -7.07 -12.08 -4.93
N PRO A 103 -8.05 -12.60 -4.21
CA PRO A 103 -8.52 -12.11 -2.93
C PRO A 103 -7.54 -12.47 -1.80
N TYR A 104 -7.29 -11.52 -0.91
CA TYR A 104 -6.45 -11.76 0.27
C TYR A 104 -7.33 -11.73 1.51
N ASN A 105 -6.88 -12.42 2.56
CA ASN A 105 -7.59 -12.49 3.82
C ASN A 105 -6.90 -11.62 4.88
N LYS A 106 -7.56 -11.49 6.03
CA LYS A 106 -7.03 -10.67 7.14
C LYS A 106 -5.68 -11.15 7.64
N GLU A 107 -5.45 -12.45 7.65
CA GLU A 107 -4.17 -13.01 8.12
C GLU A 107 -3.02 -12.62 7.22
N LYS A 108 -3.23 -12.64 5.90
CA LYS A 108 -2.20 -12.25 4.94
C LYS A 108 -1.88 -10.77 5.06
N VAL A 109 -2.90 -9.93 5.22
CA VAL A 109 -2.72 -8.49 5.41
C VAL A 109 -1.94 -8.23 6.70
N ALA A 110 -2.35 -8.86 7.79
CA ALA A 110 -1.68 -8.69 9.08
C ALA A 110 -0.23 -9.14 9.03
N LYS A 111 0.05 -10.27 8.37
CA LYS A 111 1.41 -10.76 8.19
C LYS A 111 2.26 -9.76 7.40
N THR A 112 1.70 -9.22 6.32
CA THR A 112 2.38 -8.21 5.50
C THR A 112 2.65 -6.95 6.32
N LEU A 113 1.70 -6.50 7.11
CA LEU A 113 1.86 -5.33 7.98
C LEU A 113 2.98 -5.56 8.99
N ARG A 114 2.97 -6.70 9.69
CA ARG A 114 4.03 -7.01 10.68
C ARG A 114 5.39 -6.99 10.02
N ARG A 115 5.50 -7.57 8.83
CA ARG A 115 6.78 -7.62 8.12
C ARG A 115 7.24 -6.24 7.65
N THR A 116 6.32 -5.40 7.18
CA THR A 116 6.68 -4.09 6.63
C THR A 116 6.82 -3.01 7.70
N ILE A 117 6.03 -3.08 8.77
CA ILE A 117 6.07 -2.09 9.84
C ILE A 117 7.15 -2.42 10.86
N ASP A 118 7.27 -3.69 11.24
CA ASP A 118 8.20 -4.11 12.29
C ASP A 118 9.62 -4.30 11.81
N ASN A 119 9.82 -4.50 10.51
CA ASN A 119 11.16 -4.59 9.92
C ASN A 119 11.57 -3.22 9.38
N ASP A 120 12.01 -2.39 10.29
CA ASP A 120 12.36 -1.01 10.00
C ASP A 120 13.84 -0.84 9.66
N ASP A 121 14.29 -1.59 8.72
CA ASP A 121 15.69 -1.46 8.30
C ASP A 121 15.80 -0.75 6.97
#